data_91a231aaf4b3e04bde060e10fbb749c9
#
_entry.id   91a231aaf4b3e04bde060e10fbb749c9
#
_cell.length_a   1.000
_cell.length_b   1.000
_cell.length_c   1.000
_cell.angle_alpha   90.00
_cell.angle_beta   90.00
_cell.angle_gamma   90.00
#
_symmetry.space_group_name_H-M   'P 1'
#
loop_
_entity.id
_entity.type
_entity.pdbx_description
1 polymer ?
#
loop_
_entity_poly.entity_id
_entity_poly.type
_entity_poly.pdbx_seq_one_letter_code
_entity_poly.pdbx_strand_id
1 'polypeptide(L)'
;LQISDIQKFGLLFARPEVFPFAKTTIDGIENVPTSGPVILVANHRSYFDVFAVAMMVSKTGRTVRFLGKKEVFDAPLIGQLASLFGGIRVDRSSGSDEPLEHAARALQLGEMVAMMPQGTIPRGLEFFSPQLQGRWGAARLAVQTNATVIPIGLWGTEKVWPRNAKLPDILNVSNPPLVSITVGAPVSLDRTGS
;
A
#
# COMPACT_ATOMS: atom_id res chain seq x y z
N LEU A 1 9.34 14.52 -18.50
CA LEU A 1 9.36 13.90 -17.17
C LEU A 1 8.81 12.49 -17.29
N GLN A 2 9.59 11.49 -16.90
CA GLN A 2 9.11 10.11 -16.87
C GLN A 2 8.18 9.94 -15.63
N ILE A 3 7.22 9.00 -15.71
CA ILE A 3 6.30 8.70 -14.58
C ILE A 3 7.11 8.39 -13.31
N SER A 4 8.25 7.71 -13.43
CA SER A 4 9.16 7.43 -12.32
C SER A 4 9.71 8.68 -11.62
N ASP A 5 9.95 9.77 -12.36
CA ASP A 5 10.48 11.01 -11.78
C ASP A 5 9.41 11.73 -10.97
N ILE A 6 8.17 11.72 -11.46
CA ILE A 6 7.00 12.27 -10.75
C ILE A 6 6.73 11.49 -9.47
N GLN A 7 6.82 10.16 -9.53
CA GLN A 7 6.65 9.30 -8.37
C GLN A 7 7.74 9.53 -7.32
N LYS A 8 9.01 9.63 -7.74
CA LYS A 8 10.12 9.96 -6.83
C LYS A 8 9.93 11.32 -6.18
N PHE A 9 9.51 12.32 -6.95
CA PHE A 9 9.17 13.64 -6.42
C PHE A 9 8.04 13.57 -5.40
N GLY A 10 6.97 12.82 -5.70
CA GLY A 10 5.84 12.62 -4.77
C GLY A 10 6.26 11.93 -3.47
N LEU A 11 7.19 10.98 -3.51
CA LEU A 11 7.69 10.31 -2.32
C LEU A 11 8.48 11.24 -1.38
N LEU A 12 8.98 12.39 -1.85
CA LEU A 12 9.57 13.42 -0.98
C LEU A 12 8.53 14.00 -0.01
N PHE A 13 7.26 14.06 -0.44
CA PHE A 13 6.14 14.49 0.38
C PHE A 13 5.53 13.36 1.22
N ALA A 14 5.96 12.12 1.01
CA ALA A 14 5.54 10.97 1.81
C ALA A 14 6.51 10.65 2.96
N ARG A 15 7.43 11.55 3.30
CA ARG A 15 8.35 11.36 4.42
C ARG A 15 7.62 11.54 5.76
N PRO A 16 7.98 10.77 6.80
CA PRO A 16 7.36 10.90 8.13
C PRO A 16 7.36 12.33 8.67
N GLU A 17 8.39 13.11 8.35
CA GLU A 17 8.57 14.49 8.82
C GLU A 17 7.51 15.46 8.26
N VAL A 18 6.85 15.09 7.16
CA VAL A 18 5.76 15.86 6.54
C VAL A 18 4.42 15.64 7.24
N PHE A 19 4.34 14.62 8.12
CA PHE A 19 3.13 14.24 8.84
C PHE A 19 3.30 14.43 10.36
N PRO A 20 3.43 15.65 10.86
CA PRO A 20 3.70 15.91 12.29
C PRO A 20 2.59 15.42 13.22
N PHE A 21 1.41 15.13 12.67
CA PHE A 21 0.25 14.57 13.35
C PHE A 21 0.24 13.03 13.43
N ALA A 22 1.34 12.38 13.05
CA ALA A 22 1.52 10.93 13.12
C ALA A 22 2.97 10.60 13.53
N LYS A 23 3.17 10.04 14.71
CA LYS A 23 4.48 9.57 15.16
C LYS A 23 4.74 8.19 14.55
N THR A 24 5.60 8.11 13.54
CA THR A 24 5.80 6.89 12.76
C THR A 24 7.07 6.15 13.17
N THR A 25 6.97 4.84 13.38
CA THR A 25 8.09 3.90 13.50
C THR A 25 8.07 2.92 12.32
N ILE A 26 9.24 2.57 11.82
CA ILE A 26 9.41 1.63 10.69
C ILE A 26 10.47 0.62 11.08
N ASP A 27 10.08 -0.65 11.16
CA ASP A 27 10.95 -1.75 11.53
C ASP A 27 11.03 -2.77 10.37
N GLY A 28 12.20 -3.38 10.16
CA GLY A 28 12.41 -4.42 9.15
C GLY A 28 12.52 -3.92 7.71
N ILE A 29 12.80 -2.62 7.50
CA ILE A 29 12.88 -2.03 6.16
C ILE A 29 13.91 -2.70 5.26
N GLU A 30 14.95 -3.29 5.85
CA GLU A 30 16.00 -4.06 5.18
C GLU A 30 15.46 -5.31 4.45
N ASN A 31 14.26 -5.77 4.80
CA ASN A 31 13.58 -6.86 4.12
C ASN A 31 13.06 -6.48 2.72
N VAL A 32 12.98 -5.19 2.41
CA VAL A 32 12.56 -4.74 1.07
C VAL A 32 13.74 -4.86 0.11
N PRO A 33 13.64 -5.69 -0.96
CA PRO A 33 14.70 -5.80 -1.96
C PRO A 33 15.02 -4.46 -2.59
N THR A 34 16.30 -4.16 -2.81
CA THR A 34 16.76 -2.91 -3.42
C THR A 34 16.45 -2.80 -4.91
N SER A 35 16.15 -3.93 -5.58
CA SER A 35 15.80 -4.01 -7.00
C SER A 35 14.88 -5.18 -7.28
N GLY A 36 14.36 -5.26 -8.51
CA GLY A 36 13.50 -6.34 -8.97
C GLY A 36 12.04 -6.18 -8.54
N PRO A 37 11.16 -7.07 -9.02
CA PRO A 37 9.72 -7.01 -8.77
C PRO A 37 9.38 -7.34 -7.32
N VAL A 38 8.58 -6.50 -6.67
CA VAL A 38 8.14 -6.68 -5.29
C VAL A 38 6.65 -6.41 -5.15
N ILE A 39 5.95 -7.29 -4.47
CA ILE A 39 4.56 -7.11 -4.05
C ILE A 39 4.56 -6.82 -2.54
N LEU A 40 4.19 -5.61 -2.17
CA LEU A 40 3.96 -5.22 -0.78
C LEU A 40 2.51 -5.56 -0.41
N VAL A 41 2.32 -6.42 0.57
CA VAL A 41 1.01 -6.89 1.01
C VAL A 41 0.74 -6.37 2.42
N ALA A 42 -0.14 -5.37 2.54
CA ALA A 42 -0.45 -4.73 3.81
C ALA A 42 -1.85 -5.10 4.31
N ASN A 43 -2.03 -5.14 5.64
CA ASN A 43 -3.37 -5.14 6.23
C ASN A 43 -4.04 -3.77 6.02
N HIS A 44 -5.39 -3.74 6.04
CA HIS A 44 -6.17 -2.52 5.80
C HIS A 44 -6.95 -2.12 7.05
N ARG A 45 -6.53 -1.04 7.68
CA ARG A 45 -7.14 -0.53 8.93
C ARG A 45 -7.72 0.88 8.78
N SER A 46 -7.19 1.66 7.82
CA SER A 46 -7.45 3.09 7.73
C SER A 46 -7.27 3.60 6.30
N TYR A 47 -7.83 4.74 5.99
CA TYR A 47 -7.45 5.48 4.77
C TYR A 47 -6.01 6.00 4.81
N PHE A 48 -5.42 6.10 6.02
CA PHE A 48 -4.03 6.50 6.21
C PHE A 48 -3.01 5.41 5.84
N ASP A 49 -3.45 4.17 5.64
CA ASP A 49 -2.56 3.04 5.33
C ASP A 49 -1.72 3.25 4.07
N VAL A 50 -2.31 3.88 3.04
CA VAL A 50 -1.59 4.20 1.80
C VAL A 50 -0.43 5.15 2.07
N PHE A 51 -0.64 6.15 2.93
CA PHE A 51 0.40 7.10 3.34
C PHE A 51 1.48 6.40 4.19
N ALA A 52 1.08 5.53 5.11
CA ALA A 52 2.01 4.76 5.93
C ALA A 52 2.94 3.88 5.06
N VAL A 53 2.38 3.15 4.08
CA VAL A 53 3.18 2.37 3.13
C VAL A 53 4.07 3.29 2.28
N ALA A 54 3.56 4.44 1.81
CA ALA A 54 4.35 5.40 1.04
C ALA A 54 5.51 5.98 1.87
N MET A 55 5.29 6.28 3.18
CA MET A 55 6.36 6.69 4.09
C MET A 55 7.47 5.65 4.21
N MET A 56 7.10 4.39 4.37
CA MET A 56 8.06 3.29 4.41
C MET A 56 8.83 3.19 3.08
N VAL A 57 8.13 3.21 1.95
CA VAL A 57 8.75 3.14 0.62
C VAL A 57 9.68 4.31 0.37
N SER A 58 9.37 5.52 0.84
CA SER A 58 10.23 6.71 0.69
C SER A 58 11.64 6.51 1.26
N LYS A 59 11.79 5.63 2.24
CA LYS A 59 13.08 5.29 2.85
C LYS A 59 13.90 4.28 2.02
N THR A 60 13.26 3.58 1.06
CA THR A 60 13.94 2.58 0.21
C THR A 60 14.59 3.17 -1.04
N GLY A 61 14.29 4.42 -1.38
CA GLY A 61 14.71 5.03 -2.65
C GLY A 61 14.00 4.50 -3.88
N ARG A 62 13.02 3.61 -3.72
CA ARG A 62 12.22 3.00 -4.79
C ARG A 62 10.85 3.66 -4.91
N THR A 63 10.18 3.42 -6.02
CA THR A 63 8.79 3.85 -6.25
C THR A 63 7.83 2.68 -6.08
N VAL A 64 6.56 2.97 -5.81
CA VAL A 64 5.51 1.97 -5.63
C VAL A 64 4.23 2.39 -6.34
N ARG A 65 3.53 1.41 -6.94
CA ARG A 65 2.19 1.61 -7.49
C ARG A 65 1.16 0.99 -6.54
N PHE A 66 0.15 1.76 -6.19
CA PHE A 66 -0.94 1.29 -5.33
C PHE A 66 -2.12 0.81 -6.15
N LEU A 67 -2.64 -0.37 -5.82
CA LEU A 67 -3.96 -0.79 -6.29
C LEU A 67 -5.04 -0.14 -5.42
N GLY A 68 -5.85 0.70 -6.04
CA GLY A 68 -6.92 1.44 -5.37
C GLY A 68 -8.27 1.21 -6.01
N LYS A 69 -9.34 1.37 -5.22
CA LYS A 69 -10.72 1.28 -5.72
C LYS A 69 -10.99 2.38 -6.74
N LYS A 70 -11.84 2.08 -7.71
CA LYS A 70 -12.34 3.01 -8.73
C LYS A 70 -12.79 4.34 -8.14
N GLU A 71 -13.55 4.30 -7.04
CA GLU A 71 -14.11 5.49 -6.40
C GLU A 71 -13.04 6.47 -5.90
N VAL A 72 -11.84 5.98 -5.56
CA VAL A 72 -10.70 6.84 -5.20
C VAL A 72 -10.22 7.63 -6.41
N PHE A 73 -10.18 6.99 -7.58
CA PHE A 73 -9.76 7.63 -8.83
C PHE A 73 -10.82 8.54 -9.43
N ASP A 74 -12.09 8.30 -9.11
CA ASP A 74 -13.22 9.14 -9.54
C ASP A 74 -13.39 10.39 -8.66
N ALA A 75 -12.73 10.44 -7.48
CA ALA A 75 -12.79 11.60 -6.59
C ALA A 75 -11.97 12.76 -7.15
N PRO A 76 -12.55 13.98 -7.22
CA PRO A 76 -11.86 15.18 -7.70
C PRO A 76 -10.55 15.41 -6.93
N LEU A 77 -9.51 15.84 -7.63
CA LEU A 77 -8.14 16.06 -7.12
C LEU A 77 -7.44 14.80 -6.63
N ILE A 78 -8.08 13.98 -5.79
CA ILE A 78 -7.50 12.75 -5.24
C ILE A 78 -7.25 11.74 -6.36
N GLY A 79 -8.21 11.56 -7.27
CA GLY A 79 -8.07 10.64 -8.41
C GLY A 79 -6.96 11.08 -9.38
N GLN A 80 -6.83 12.38 -9.60
CA GLN A 80 -5.76 12.93 -10.43
C GLN A 80 -4.39 12.67 -9.78
N LEU A 81 -4.25 12.90 -8.47
CA LEU A 81 -3.03 12.61 -7.74
C LEU A 81 -2.72 11.10 -7.71
N ALA A 82 -3.72 10.26 -7.44
CA ALA A 82 -3.55 8.81 -7.45
C ALA A 82 -3.06 8.30 -8.81
N SER A 83 -3.63 8.83 -9.90
CA SER A 83 -3.22 8.49 -11.28
C SER A 83 -1.82 9.02 -11.60
N LEU A 84 -1.50 10.25 -11.19
CA LEU A 84 -0.19 10.88 -11.39
C LEU A 84 0.92 10.09 -10.69
N PHE A 85 0.64 9.54 -9.50
CA PHE A 85 1.56 8.67 -8.77
C PHE A 85 1.55 7.21 -9.24
N GLY A 86 0.94 6.94 -10.40
CA GLY A 86 0.95 5.61 -11.02
C GLY A 86 0.06 4.60 -10.32
N GLY A 87 -0.95 5.05 -9.61
CA GLY A 87 -1.96 4.18 -9.02
C GLY A 87 -2.69 3.34 -10.06
N ILE A 88 -3.01 2.11 -9.72
CA ILE A 88 -3.73 1.16 -10.57
C ILE A 88 -5.18 1.10 -10.10
N ARG A 89 -6.08 1.53 -10.99
CA ARG A 89 -7.53 1.55 -10.73
C ARG A 89 -8.10 0.14 -10.76
N VAL A 90 -8.86 -0.21 -9.72
CA VAL A 90 -9.56 -1.49 -9.60
C VAL A 90 -11.07 -1.26 -9.65
N ASP A 91 -11.69 -1.64 -10.75
CA ASP A 91 -13.15 -1.74 -10.85
C ASP A 91 -13.58 -3.17 -10.52
N ARG A 92 -14.16 -3.34 -9.34
CA ARG A 92 -14.58 -4.66 -8.85
C ARG A 92 -15.92 -5.13 -9.45
N SER A 93 -16.68 -4.22 -10.03
CA SER A 93 -17.97 -4.53 -10.64
C SER A 93 -17.81 -5.12 -12.04
N SER A 94 -16.70 -4.83 -12.71
CA SER A 94 -16.43 -5.31 -14.07
C SER A 94 -16.09 -6.80 -14.15
N GLY A 95 -15.65 -7.43 -13.05
CA GLY A 95 -15.09 -8.78 -13.07
C GLY A 95 -13.82 -8.93 -13.90
N SER A 96 -13.26 -7.82 -14.39
CA SER A 96 -12.08 -7.79 -15.25
C SER A 96 -10.80 -8.07 -14.48
N ASP A 97 -9.91 -8.84 -15.06
CA ASP A 97 -8.54 -9.06 -14.58
C ASP A 97 -7.58 -7.92 -14.98
N GLU A 98 -8.05 -6.92 -15.74
CA GLU A 98 -7.25 -5.80 -16.25
C GLU A 98 -6.37 -5.11 -15.16
N PRO A 99 -6.87 -4.84 -13.95
CA PRO A 99 -6.02 -4.27 -12.89
C PRO A 99 -4.85 -5.16 -12.50
N LEU A 100 -5.04 -6.49 -12.49
CA LEU A 100 -3.97 -7.44 -12.21
C LEU A 100 -2.97 -7.51 -13.36
N GLU A 101 -3.42 -7.38 -14.61
CA GLU A 101 -2.53 -7.30 -15.77
C GLU A 101 -1.67 -6.02 -15.74
N HIS A 102 -2.25 -4.87 -15.36
CA HIS A 102 -1.50 -3.63 -15.16
C HIS A 102 -0.46 -3.77 -14.06
N ALA A 103 -0.83 -4.40 -12.94
CA ALA A 103 0.10 -4.70 -11.86
C ALA A 103 1.22 -5.67 -12.31
N ALA A 104 0.88 -6.71 -13.06
CA ALA A 104 1.85 -7.66 -13.60
C ALA A 104 2.86 -6.98 -14.53
N ARG A 105 2.39 -6.09 -15.40
CA ARG A 105 3.28 -5.29 -16.27
C ARG A 105 4.24 -4.41 -15.49
N ALA A 106 3.76 -3.74 -14.43
CA ALA A 106 4.62 -2.94 -13.54
C ALA A 106 5.70 -3.81 -12.87
N LEU A 107 5.30 -4.99 -12.36
CA LEU A 107 6.23 -5.95 -11.76
C LEU A 107 7.26 -6.48 -12.76
N GLN A 108 6.86 -6.77 -14.01
CA GLN A 108 7.78 -7.19 -15.08
C GLN A 108 8.82 -6.11 -15.41
N LEU A 109 8.51 -4.84 -15.21
CA LEU A 109 9.45 -3.72 -15.33
C LEU A 109 10.34 -3.55 -14.07
N GLY A 110 10.23 -4.44 -13.09
CA GLY A 110 11.00 -4.39 -11.85
C GLY A 110 10.46 -3.37 -10.83
N GLU A 111 9.24 -2.86 -11.02
CA GLU A 111 8.62 -1.93 -10.08
C GLU A 111 8.06 -2.64 -8.83
N MET A 112 7.72 -1.86 -7.82
CA MET A 112 6.97 -2.35 -6.66
C MET A 112 5.48 -2.07 -6.83
N VAL A 113 4.66 -3.02 -6.39
CA VAL A 113 3.20 -2.90 -6.33
C VAL A 113 2.74 -3.11 -4.90
N ALA A 114 1.97 -2.19 -4.35
CA ALA A 114 1.37 -2.30 -3.02
C ALA A 114 -0.12 -2.59 -3.12
N MET A 115 -0.58 -3.53 -2.33
CA MET A 115 -1.98 -3.89 -2.28
C MET A 115 -2.41 -4.32 -0.86
N MET A 116 -3.68 -4.12 -0.60
CA MET A 116 -4.34 -4.54 0.63
C MET A 116 -5.36 -5.62 0.26
N PRO A 117 -5.00 -6.93 0.43
CA PRO A 117 -5.80 -8.05 -0.09
C PRO A 117 -7.22 -8.13 0.48
N GLN A 118 -7.44 -7.61 1.68
CA GLN A 118 -8.79 -7.51 2.27
C GLN A 118 -9.73 -6.69 1.37
N GLY A 119 -9.17 -5.74 0.64
CA GLY A 119 -9.89 -4.93 -0.33
C GLY A 119 -10.85 -3.93 0.27
N THR A 120 -11.09 -3.95 1.55
CA THR A 120 -11.89 -2.98 2.32
C THR A 120 -11.35 -2.92 3.74
N ILE A 121 -11.57 -1.80 4.41
CA ILE A 121 -11.32 -1.70 5.86
C ILE A 121 -12.40 -2.52 6.56
N PRO A 122 -12.06 -3.54 7.38
CA PRO A 122 -13.02 -4.37 8.10
C PRO A 122 -13.94 -3.55 9.01
N ARG A 123 -15.07 -4.11 9.38
CA ARG A 123 -16.09 -3.45 10.23
C ARG A 123 -16.40 -4.30 11.46
N GLY A 124 -16.84 -3.63 12.52
CA GLY A 124 -17.30 -4.29 13.74
C GLY A 124 -16.24 -5.24 14.30
N LEU A 125 -16.63 -6.43 14.67
CA LEU A 125 -15.74 -7.44 15.26
C LEU A 125 -14.63 -7.91 14.31
N GLU A 126 -14.88 -7.90 13.00
CA GLU A 126 -13.87 -8.28 11.99
C GLU A 126 -12.64 -7.37 12.02
N PHE A 127 -12.81 -6.11 12.45
CA PHE A 127 -11.69 -5.16 12.58
C PHE A 127 -10.66 -5.63 13.62
N PHE A 128 -11.08 -6.39 14.62
CA PHE A 128 -10.25 -6.91 15.70
C PHE A 128 -9.87 -8.39 15.49
N SER A 129 -10.36 -9.00 14.40
CA SER A 129 -10.03 -10.39 14.12
C SER A 129 -8.54 -10.57 13.83
N PRO A 130 -7.85 -11.52 14.47
CA PRO A 130 -6.47 -11.86 14.15
C PRO A 130 -6.36 -12.56 12.79
N GLN A 131 -7.45 -13.14 12.30
CA GLN A 131 -7.53 -13.80 11.01
C GLN A 131 -7.99 -12.80 9.94
N LEU A 132 -7.02 -12.33 9.15
CA LEU A 132 -7.28 -11.41 8.06
C LEU A 132 -7.59 -12.21 6.79
N GLN A 133 -8.85 -12.19 6.36
CA GLN A 133 -9.23 -12.81 5.10
C GLN A 133 -8.82 -11.90 3.94
N GLY A 134 -7.99 -12.43 3.06
CA GLY A 134 -7.52 -11.74 1.85
C GLY A 134 -8.08 -12.36 0.58
N ARG A 135 -8.13 -11.57 -0.49
CA ARG A 135 -8.44 -12.04 -1.85
C ARG A 135 -7.19 -12.60 -2.51
N TRP A 136 -7.36 -13.52 -3.44
CA TRP A 136 -6.28 -14.24 -4.14
C TRP A 136 -5.42 -13.39 -5.09
N GLY A 137 -5.73 -12.09 -5.28
CA GLY A 137 -5.03 -11.23 -6.24
C GLY A 137 -3.52 -11.15 -6.01
N ALA A 138 -3.08 -11.04 -4.75
CA ALA A 138 -1.65 -11.00 -4.42
C ALA A 138 -0.95 -12.33 -4.78
N ALA A 139 -1.56 -13.46 -4.44
CA ALA A 139 -1.02 -14.79 -4.73
C ALA A 139 -0.96 -15.04 -6.25
N ARG A 140 -2.02 -14.68 -7.00
CA ARG A 140 -2.03 -14.78 -8.47
C ARG A 140 -0.90 -13.97 -9.10
N LEU A 141 -0.72 -12.71 -8.69
CA LEU A 141 0.38 -11.86 -9.16
C LEU A 141 1.75 -12.45 -8.85
N ALA A 142 1.94 -12.93 -7.63
CA ALA A 142 3.22 -13.50 -7.20
C ALA A 142 3.61 -14.73 -8.02
N VAL A 143 2.65 -15.62 -8.30
CA VAL A 143 2.87 -16.80 -9.16
C VAL A 143 3.15 -16.38 -10.60
N GLN A 144 2.35 -15.46 -11.14
CA GLN A 144 2.45 -15.01 -12.53
C GLN A 144 3.75 -14.26 -12.83
N THR A 145 4.25 -13.45 -11.89
CA THR A 145 5.37 -12.51 -12.13
C THR A 145 6.68 -12.92 -11.49
N ASN A 146 6.67 -13.98 -10.69
CA ASN A 146 7.82 -14.39 -9.88
C ASN A 146 8.30 -13.30 -8.90
N ALA A 147 7.43 -12.34 -8.56
CA ALA A 147 7.76 -11.22 -7.67
C ALA A 147 7.95 -11.69 -6.22
N THR A 148 8.85 -11.02 -5.52
CA THR A 148 9.05 -11.21 -4.09
C THR A 148 7.86 -10.61 -3.33
N VAL A 149 7.24 -11.39 -2.43
CA VAL A 149 6.13 -10.92 -1.60
C VAL A 149 6.65 -10.50 -0.23
N ILE A 150 6.39 -9.25 0.15
CA ILE A 150 6.80 -8.67 1.44
C ILE A 150 5.52 -8.32 2.23
N PRO A 151 5.29 -8.96 3.38
CA PRO A 151 4.17 -8.60 4.24
C PRO A 151 4.46 -7.33 5.03
N ILE A 152 3.47 -6.44 5.10
CA ILE A 152 3.55 -5.18 5.84
C ILE A 152 2.46 -5.17 6.91
N GLY A 153 2.88 -5.10 8.16
CA GLY A 153 1.99 -4.91 9.30
C GLY A 153 1.80 -3.44 9.62
N LEU A 154 0.55 -2.95 9.57
CA LEU A 154 0.19 -1.58 9.92
C LEU A 154 -0.62 -1.55 11.21
N TRP A 155 -0.25 -0.66 12.13
CA TRP A 155 -0.95 -0.46 13.39
C TRP A 155 -1.01 1.03 13.76
N GLY A 156 -2.15 1.48 14.29
CA GLY A 156 -2.33 2.86 14.74
C GLY A 156 -2.74 3.84 13.65
N THR A 157 -2.76 3.45 12.38
CA THR A 157 -3.21 4.29 11.26
C THR A 157 -4.67 4.72 11.44
N GLU A 158 -5.50 3.88 12.04
CA GLU A 158 -6.90 4.15 12.35
C GLU A 158 -7.09 5.26 13.39
N LYS A 159 -6.06 5.59 14.15
CA LYS A 159 -6.08 6.70 15.12
C LYS A 159 -5.80 8.04 14.43
N VAL A 160 -5.07 8.01 13.31
CA VAL A 160 -4.79 9.20 12.47
C VAL A 160 -5.97 9.51 11.56
N TRP A 161 -6.50 8.49 10.89
CA TRP A 161 -7.64 8.66 9.98
C TRP A 161 -8.65 7.53 10.19
N PRO A 162 -9.57 7.70 11.14
CA PRO A 162 -10.64 6.73 11.38
C PRO A 162 -11.50 6.57 10.12
N ARG A 163 -11.98 5.36 9.88
CA ARG A 163 -12.79 5.03 8.71
C ARG A 163 -14.07 5.87 8.57
N ASN A 164 -14.65 6.29 9.69
CA ASN A 164 -15.88 7.10 9.75
C ASN A 164 -15.60 8.61 9.65
N ALA A 165 -14.33 9.02 9.67
CA ALA A 165 -13.93 10.42 9.52
C ALA A 165 -13.74 10.79 8.05
N LYS A 166 -14.23 11.98 7.67
CA LYS A 166 -14.04 12.51 6.31
C LYS A 166 -12.58 12.91 6.02
N LEU A 167 -11.87 13.38 7.05
CA LEU A 167 -10.49 13.85 6.98
C LEU A 167 -9.67 13.26 8.12
N PRO A 168 -8.34 13.15 7.97
CA PRO A 168 -7.45 12.79 9.06
C PRO A 168 -7.41 13.89 10.13
N ASP A 169 -7.05 13.52 11.35
CA ASP A 169 -6.84 14.47 12.45
C ASP A 169 -5.44 15.12 12.32
N ILE A 170 -5.36 16.11 11.45
CA ILE A 170 -4.12 16.86 11.15
C ILE A 170 -3.74 17.87 12.23
N LEU A 171 -4.63 18.17 13.16
CA LEU A 171 -4.41 19.19 14.20
C LEU A 171 -3.74 18.61 15.46
N ASN A 172 -3.73 17.29 15.60
CA ASN A 172 -3.14 16.62 16.76
C ASN A 172 -1.60 16.52 16.65
N VAL A 173 -0.93 17.67 16.60
CA VAL A 173 0.54 17.74 16.51
C VAL A 173 1.25 17.73 17.88
N SER A 174 0.53 18.05 18.95
CA SER A 174 1.10 18.08 20.31
C SER A 174 1.20 16.69 20.93
N ASN A 175 0.29 15.78 20.58
CA ASN A 175 0.29 14.38 21.05
C ASN A 175 -0.10 13.43 19.90
N PRO A 176 0.73 13.34 18.84
CA PRO A 176 0.39 12.56 17.66
C PRO A 176 0.32 11.06 18.00
N PRO A 177 -0.68 10.33 17.46
CA PRO A 177 -0.77 8.90 17.65
C PRO A 177 0.42 8.18 17.07
N LEU A 178 0.85 7.10 17.73
CA LEU A 178 1.90 6.22 17.20
C LEU A 178 1.34 5.38 16.06
N VAL A 179 2.04 5.42 14.93
CA VAL A 179 1.83 4.57 13.76
C VAL A 179 3.03 3.64 13.63
N SER A 180 2.81 2.35 13.79
CA SER A 180 3.85 1.34 13.62
C SER A 180 3.71 0.66 12.26
N ILE A 181 4.83 0.57 11.53
CA ILE A 181 4.96 -0.10 10.25
C ILE A 181 6.02 -1.18 10.42
N THR A 182 5.60 -2.44 10.31
CA THR A 182 6.50 -3.59 10.39
C THR A 182 6.63 -4.25 9.03
N VAL A 183 7.82 -4.31 8.51
CA VAL A 183 8.15 -4.98 7.24
C VAL A 183 8.63 -6.39 7.57
N GLY A 184 7.83 -7.39 7.24
CA GLY A 184 8.17 -8.78 7.49
C GLY A 184 9.20 -9.32 6.49
N ALA A 185 9.77 -10.48 6.80
CA ALA A 185 10.64 -11.20 5.88
C ALA A 185 9.91 -11.59 4.59
N PRO A 186 10.64 -11.73 3.46
CA PRO A 186 10.06 -12.24 2.22
C PRO A 186 9.33 -13.56 2.44
N VAL A 187 8.11 -13.65 1.89
CA VAL A 187 7.31 -14.89 1.97
C VAL A 187 7.89 -15.91 1.00
N SER A 188 8.25 -17.08 1.54
CA SER A 188 8.58 -18.23 0.70
C SER A 188 7.31 -18.78 0.06
N LEU A 189 7.23 -18.67 -1.27
CA LEU A 189 6.14 -19.28 -2.03
C LEU A 189 6.60 -20.65 -2.51
N ASP A 190 5.89 -21.71 -2.10
CA ASP A 190 6.04 -23.00 -2.74
C ASP A 190 5.45 -22.92 -4.16
N ARG A 191 6.33 -22.91 -5.15
CA ARG A 191 5.99 -22.78 -6.57
C ARG A 191 5.94 -24.12 -7.28
N THR A 192 6.29 -25.19 -6.57
CA THR A 192 6.11 -26.57 -7.05
C THR A 192 4.64 -26.92 -6.82
N GLY A 193 3.79 -26.56 -7.80
CA GLY A 193 2.38 -26.94 -7.77
C GLY A 193 2.25 -28.44 -7.69
N SER A 194 1.80 -28.95 -6.57
CA SER A 194 1.18 -30.27 -6.42
C SER A 194 -0.33 -30.08 -6.37
#